data_d15cdf0425dd8af8e17ff8e1eec50704
#
_entry.id   d15cdf0425dd8af8e17ff8e1eec50704
#
_cell.length_a   1.000
_cell.length_b   1.000
_cell.length_c   1.000
_cell.angle_alpha   90.00
_cell.angle_beta   90.00
_cell.angle_gamma   90.00
#
_symmetry.space_group_name_H-M   'P 1'
#
loop_
_entity.id
_entity.type
_entity.pdbx_description
1 polymer ?
#
loop_
_entity_poly.entity_id
_entity_poly.type
_entity_poly.pdbx_seq_one_letter_code
_entity_poly.pdbx_strand_id
1 'polypeptide(L)'
;MIPILNQATVLFPSKSANEAFARATAACFAAQLDPTLEELGDVKTAVSEAVTNAIVHAYPEELGVVTLRLRILEGRIFEVTVKDKGVGIPDPEQARQPLFTTGDDSRSGMGFTIMESFMDSLRLRSIPGKGTTVTMRKRFSPRAAGGSK
;
A
#
# COMPACT_ATOMS: atom_id res chain seq x y z
N MET A 1 -18.26 -10.70 5.69
CA MET A 1 -17.16 -10.73 4.69
C MET A 1 -17.60 -10.01 3.43
N ILE A 2 -16.74 -9.13 2.91
CA ILE A 2 -17.08 -8.36 1.71
C ILE A 2 -16.69 -9.17 0.48
N PRO A 3 -17.61 -9.37 -0.47
CA PRO A 3 -17.27 -10.13 -1.68
C PRO A 3 -16.16 -9.49 -2.50
N ILE A 4 -15.28 -10.32 -3.03
CA ILE A 4 -14.20 -9.90 -3.90
C ILE A 4 -14.70 -9.98 -5.34
N LEU A 5 -14.68 -8.85 -6.03
CA LEU A 5 -15.16 -8.78 -7.41
C LEU A 5 -14.04 -9.02 -8.42
N ASN A 6 -12.80 -8.64 -8.06
CA ASN A 6 -11.65 -8.84 -8.94
C ASN A 6 -10.38 -8.76 -8.10
N GLN A 7 -9.33 -9.41 -8.54
CA GLN A 7 -8.06 -9.33 -7.83
C GLN A 7 -6.90 -9.69 -8.73
N ALA A 8 -5.73 -9.21 -8.34
CA ALA A 8 -4.48 -9.52 -9.01
C ALA A 8 -3.36 -9.50 -7.97
N THR A 9 -2.34 -10.30 -8.21
CA THR A 9 -1.18 -10.35 -7.33
C THR A 9 0.06 -10.24 -8.20
N VAL A 10 0.98 -9.37 -7.77
CA VAL A 10 2.23 -9.13 -8.48
C VAL A 10 3.37 -9.29 -7.49
N LEU A 11 4.41 -10.01 -7.90
CA LEU A 11 5.60 -10.20 -7.09
C LEU A 11 6.77 -9.55 -7.81
N PHE A 12 7.62 -8.86 -7.04
CA PHE A 12 8.79 -8.23 -7.64
C PHE A 12 9.93 -8.14 -6.61
N PRO A 13 11.18 -8.07 -7.09
CA PRO A 13 12.32 -7.89 -6.18
C PRO A 13 12.27 -6.51 -5.52
N SER A 14 12.85 -6.40 -4.34
CA SER A 14 12.84 -5.17 -3.56
C SER A 14 13.83 -4.13 -4.11
N LYS A 15 13.79 -3.91 -5.41
CA LYS A 15 14.61 -2.90 -6.06
C LYS A 15 13.87 -1.57 -6.08
N SER A 16 14.59 -0.48 -5.86
CA SER A 16 13.97 0.84 -5.82
C SER A 16 13.24 1.20 -7.11
N ALA A 17 13.72 0.69 -8.24
CA ALA A 17 13.06 0.94 -9.53
C ALA A 17 11.65 0.39 -9.57
N ASN A 18 11.33 -0.60 -8.74
CA ASN A 18 10.02 -1.23 -8.74
C ASN A 18 8.96 -0.46 -7.95
N GLU A 19 9.35 0.60 -7.25
CA GLU A 19 8.37 1.44 -6.57
C GLU A 19 7.42 2.08 -7.58
N ALA A 20 7.99 2.68 -8.64
CA ALA A 20 7.16 3.31 -9.66
C ALA A 20 6.28 2.29 -10.38
N PHE A 21 6.81 1.11 -10.62
CA PHE A 21 6.04 0.03 -11.25
C PHE A 21 4.85 -0.37 -10.37
N ALA A 22 5.07 -0.53 -9.08
CA ALA A 22 4.01 -0.93 -8.16
C ALA A 22 2.93 0.15 -8.06
N ARG A 23 3.36 1.41 -7.96
CA ARG A 23 2.44 2.53 -7.88
C ARG A 23 1.57 2.63 -9.14
N ALA A 24 2.18 2.51 -10.30
CA ALA A 24 1.43 2.58 -11.55
C ALA A 24 0.49 1.38 -11.71
N THR A 25 0.94 0.20 -11.30
CA THR A 25 0.14 -1.02 -11.38
C THR A 25 -1.11 -0.90 -10.49
N ALA A 26 -0.94 -0.41 -9.27
CA ALA A 26 -2.06 -0.22 -8.36
C ALA A 26 -3.05 0.80 -8.92
N ALA A 27 -2.56 1.91 -9.46
CA ALA A 27 -3.43 2.93 -10.03
C ALA A 27 -4.20 2.38 -11.22
N CYS A 28 -3.53 1.60 -12.07
CA CYS A 28 -4.18 1.00 -13.23
C CYS A 28 -5.31 0.06 -12.81
N PHE A 29 -5.05 -0.75 -11.78
CA PHE A 29 -6.06 -1.68 -11.29
C PHE A 29 -7.25 -0.93 -10.66
N ALA A 30 -6.94 0.08 -9.85
CA ALA A 30 -7.96 0.89 -9.19
C ALA A 30 -8.83 1.65 -10.20
N ALA A 31 -8.29 1.94 -11.38
CA ALA A 31 -9.03 2.67 -12.41
C ALA A 31 -10.28 1.94 -12.87
N GLN A 32 -10.38 0.63 -12.63
CA GLN A 32 -11.60 -0.12 -12.96
C GLN A 32 -12.82 0.40 -12.21
N LEU A 33 -12.60 1.05 -11.06
CA LEU A 33 -13.69 1.64 -10.28
C LEU A 33 -14.00 3.07 -10.69
N ASP A 34 -13.32 3.56 -11.72
CA ASP A 34 -13.57 4.90 -12.26
C ASP A 34 -13.47 5.97 -11.18
N PRO A 35 -12.32 6.05 -10.48
CA PRO A 35 -12.15 7.01 -9.39
C PRO A 35 -11.96 8.42 -9.92
N THR A 36 -12.10 9.40 -9.02
CA THR A 36 -11.70 10.77 -9.34
C THR A 36 -10.18 10.83 -9.41
N LEU A 37 -9.65 11.91 -10.00
CA LEU A 37 -8.21 12.10 -10.04
C LEU A 37 -7.63 12.23 -8.62
N GLU A 38 -8.36 12.86 -7.73
CA GLU A 38 -7.93 12.98 -6.34
C GLU A 38 -7.85 11.61 -5.66
N GLU A 39 -8.88 10.79 -5.84
CA GLU A 39 -8.88 9.44 -5.26
C GLU A 39 -7.73 8.61 -5.80
N LEU A 40 -7.48 8.71 -7.10
CA LEU A 40 -6.39 7.97 -7.70
C LEU A 40 -5.04 8.44 -7.19
N GLY A 41 -4.88 9.74 -7.00
CA GLY A 41 -3.67 10.31 -6.42
C GLY A 41 -3.44 9.82 -4.99
N ASP A 42 -4.51 9.74 -4.20
CA ASP A 42 -4.43 9.23 -2.84
C ASP A 42 -3.93 7.79 -2.83
N VAL A 43 -4.46 6.96 -3.72
CA VAL A 43 -4.03 5.57 -3.84
C VAL A 43 -2.55 5.50 -4.20
N LYS A 44 -2.13 6.28 -5.19
CA LYS A 44 -0.75 6.27 -5.64
C LYS A 44 0.20 6.65 -4.52
N THR A 45 -0.18 7.67 -3.74
CA THR A 45 0.66 8.13 -2.63
C THR A 45 0.77 7.05 -1.55
N ALA A 46 -0.35 6.45 -1.16
CA ALA A 46 -0.34 5.44 -0.13
C ALA A 46 0.45 4.20 -0.55
N VAL A 47 0.26 3.76 -1.79
CA VAL A 47 0.97 2.58 -2.29
C VAL A 47 2.46 2.86 -2.37
N SER A 48 2.83 4.05 -2.81
CA SER A 48 4.24 4.44 -2.89
C SER A 48 4.91 4.35 -1.51
N GLU A 49 4.22 4.83 -0.46
CA GLU A 49 4.78 4.76 0.88
C GLU A 49 4.92 3.33 1.37
N ALA A 50 3.90 2.51 1.14
CA ALA A 50 3.93 1.12 1.60
C ALA A 50 5.02 0.32 0.90
N VAL A 51 5.15 0.50 -0.41
CA VAL A 51 6.15 -0.24 -1.20
C VAL A 51 7.56 0.25 -0.85
N THR A 52 7.72 1.55 -0.67
CA THR A 52 9.02 2.09 -0.28
C THR A 52 9.47 1.51 1.06
N ASN A 53 8.55 1.40 2.02
CA ASN A 53 8.88 0.78 3.30
C ASN A 53 9.36 -0.65 3.12
N ALA A 54 8.69 -1.42 2.26
CA ALA A 54 9.11 -2.79 2.00
C ALA A 54 10.49 -2.85 1.34
N ILE A 55 10.76 -1.92 0.42
CA ILE A 55 12.04 -1.89 -0.29
C ILE A 55 13.18 -1.44 0.63
N VAL A 56 12.96 -0.37 1.41
CA VAL A 56 14.05 0.28 2.16
C VAL A 56 14.29 -0.42 3.49
N HIS A 57 13.22 -0.79 4.20
CA HIS A 57 13.36 -1.23 5.58
C HIS A 57 13.28 -2.74 5.77
N ALA A 58 12.55 -3.45 4.91
CA ALA A 58 12.34 -4.87 5.12
C ALA A 58 13.59 -5.70 4.81
N TYR A 59 14.34 -5.29 3.81
CA TYR A 59 15.51 -6.07 3.33
C TYR A 59 16.76 -5.19 3.30
N PRO A 60 17.29 -4.83 4.48
CA PRO A 60 18.43 -3.90 4.52
C PRO A 60 19.72 -4.47 3.97
N GLU A 61 19.91 -5.79 4.00
CA GLU A 61 21.18 -6.39 3.61
C GLU A 61 21.16 -7.04 2.24
N GLU A 62 19.99 -7.32 1.70
CA GLU A 62 19.89 -8.06 0.44
C GLU A 62 18.55 -7.78 -0.20
N LEU A 63 18.39 -8.23 -1.45
CA LEU A 63 17.11 -8.11 -2.12
C LEU A 63 16.19 -9.24 -1.67
N GLY A 64 14.94 -8.89 -1.45
CA GLY A 64 13.89 -9.86 -1.14
C GLY A 64 12.77 -9.70 -2.14
N VAL A 65 11.65 -10.38 -1.87
CA VAL A 65 10.48 -10.33 -2.72
C VAL A 65 9.38 -9.54 -2.03
N VAL A 66 8.78 -8.61 -2.77
CA VAL A 66 7.64 -7.85 -2.31
C VAL A 66 6.41 -8.38 -3.04
N THR A 67 5.35 -8.65 -2.30
CA THR A 67 4.08 -9.09 -2.88
C THR A 67 3.10 -7.94 -2.81
N LEU A 68 2.53 -7.59 -3.97
CA LEU A 68 1.51 -6.55 -4.08
C LEU A 68 0.21 -7.23 -4.50
N ARG A 69 -0.78 -7.22 -3.63
CA ARG A 69 -2.09 -7.79 -3.94
C ARG A 69 -3.10 -6.67 -4.05
N LEU A 70 -3.85 -6.68 -5.14
CA LEU A 70 -4.83 -5.65 -5.45
C LEU A 70 -6.19 -6.32 -5.56
N ARG A 71 -7.18 -5.76 -4.88
CA ARG A 71 -8.54 -6.31 -4.89
C ARG A 71 -9.56 -5.21 -5.05
N ILE A 72 -10.60 -5.53 -5.82
CA ILE A 72 -11.79 -4.71 -5.90
C ILE A 72 -12.86 -5.46 -5.14
N LEU A 73 -13.41 -4.82 -4.13
CA LEU A 73 -14.44 -5.41 -3.28
C LEU A 73 -15.77 -4.74 -3.56
N GLU A 74 -16.83 -5.47 -3.26
CA GLU A 74 -18.18 -4.93 -3.42
C GLU A 74 -18.33 -3.65 -2.61
N GLY A 75 -19.04 -2.64 -3.17
CA GLY A 75 -19.21 -1.36 -2.49
C GLY A 75 -18.21 -0.31 -2.92
N ARG A 76 -17.57 -0.50 -4.08
CA ARG A 76 -16.60 0.45 -4.65
C ARG A 76 -15.37 0.59 -3.74
N ILE A 77 -14.93 -0.51 -3.16
CA ILE A 77 -13.78 -0.51 -2.26
C ILE A 77 -12.58 -1.06 -2.99
N PHE A 78 -11.50 -0.30 -2.98
CA PHE A 78 -10.20 -0.74 -3.46
C PHE A 78 -9.35 -1.16 -2.26
N GLU A 79 -8.81 -2.38 -2.32
CA GLU A 79 -7.95 -2.88 -1.26
C GLU A 79 -6.59 -3.20 -1.84
N VAL A 80 -5.55 -2.73 -1.17
CA VAL A 80 -4.18 -3.04 -1.56
C VAL A 80 -3.44 -3.61 -0.36
N THR A 81 -2.71 -4.71 -0.60
CA THR A 81 -1.89 -5.34 0.42
C THR A 81 -0.47 -5.37 -0.08
N VAL A 82 0.45 -4.89 0.75
CA VAL A 82 1.88 -4.95 0.47
C VAL A 82 2.51 -5.84 1.53
N LYS A 83 3.13 -6.93 1.09
CA LYS A 83 3.68 -7.93 1.99
C LYS A 83 5.15 -8.17 1.68
N ASP A 84 5.95 -8.25 2.73
CA ASP A 84 7.34 -8.65 2.61
C ASP A 84 7.63 -9.74 3.63
N LYS A 85 8.75 -10.42 3.44
CA LYS A 85 9.24 -11.44 4.37
C LYS A 85 10.58 -11.00 4.96
N GLY A 86 10.69 -9.69 5.21
CA GLY A 86 11.92 -9.11 5.69
C GLY A 86 12.06 -9.14 7.20
N VAL A 87 12.75 -8.15 7.73
CA VAL A 87 13.12 -8.14 9.15
C VAL A 87 11.95 -7.90 10.09
N GLY A 88 10.85 -7.37 9.59
CA GLY A 88 9.72 -7.03 10.42
C GLY A 88 9.91 -5.74 11.18
N ILE A 89 8.87 -5.34 11.88
CA ILE A 89 8.85 -4.13 12.69
C ILE A 89 8.69 -4.56 14.14
N PRO A 90 9.65 -4.23 15.03
CA PRO A 90 9.56 -4.69 16.41
C PRO A 90 8.32 -4.19 17.15
N ASP A 91 7.90 -2.96 16.85
CA ASP A 91 6.74 -2.37 17.51
C ASP A 91 5.89 -1.68 16.45
N PRO A 92 4.90 -2.38 15.87
CA PRO A 92 4.08 -1.78 14.82
C PRO A 92 3.33 -0.53 15.24
N GLU A 93 2.88 -0.45 16.49
CA GLU A 93 2.17 0.74 16.95
C GLU A 93 3.10 1.94 17.00
N GLN A 94 4.33 1.77 17.44
CA GLN A 94 5.29 2.84 17.43
C GLN A 94 5.63 3.28 16.02
N ALA A 95 5.73 2.31 15.09
CA ALA A 95 6.06 2.62 13.70
C ALA A 95 5.01 3.50 13.05
N ARG A 96 3.78 3.47 13.54
CA ARG A 96 2.69 4.29 12.99
C ARG A 96 2.70 5.72 13.54
N GLN A 97 3.52 5.98 14.55
CA GLN A 97 3.64 7.34 15.08
C GLN A 97 4.41 8.22 14.11
N PRO A 98 4.04 9.50 14.00
CA PRO A 98 4.76 10.41 13.13
C PRO A 98 6.24 10.50 13.50
N LEU A 99 7.08 10.61 12.48
CA LEU A 99 8.52 10.82 12.60
C LEU A 99 9.32 9.60 13.04
N PHE A 100 8.65 8.45 13.22
CA PHE A 100 9.39 7.22 13.51
C PHE A 100 9.99 6.65 12.22
N THR A 101 11.27 6.28 12.26
CA THR A 101 11.90 5.59 11.15
C THR A 101 13.00 4.67 11.67
N THR A 102 13.18 3.53 11.02
CA THR A 102 14.23 2.58 11.33
C THR A 102 15.34 2.60 10.29
N GLY A 103 15.19 3.44 9.28
CA GLY A 103 16.13 3.44 8.18
C GLY A 103 16.92 4.71 8.06
N ASP A 104 17.29 4.99 6.83
CA ASP A 104 18.08 6.14 6.48
C ASP A 104 17.40 7.44 6.88
N ASP A 105 18.20 8.42 7.28
CA ASP A 105 17.68 9.74 7.63
C ASP A 105 16.99 10.45 6.49
N SER A 106 17.22 10.01 5.26
CA SER A 106 16.52 10.59 4.12
C SER A 106 15.02 10.34 4.19
N ARG A 107 14.57 9.39 5.01
CA ARG A 107 13.17 9.09 5.19
C ARG A 107 12.58 10.01 6.24
N SER A 108 11.37 10.47 5.97
CA SER A 108 10.72 11.42 6.86
C SER A 108 10.19 10.78 8.15
N GLY A 109 9.98 9.47 8.17
CA GLY A 109 9.35 8.81 9.28
C GLY A 109 7.85 8.99 9.32
N MET A 110 7.26 9.46 8.22
CA MET A 110 5.83 9.78 8.14
C MET A 110 5.03 8.79 7.28
N GLY A 111 5.69 7.70 6.85
CA GLY A 111 5.05 6.81 5.86
C GLY A 111 3.69 6.28 6.29
N PHE A 112 3.58 5.73 7.50
CA PHE A 112 2.30 5.19 7.95
C PHE A 112 1.28 6.28 8.21
N THR A 113 1.71 7.45 8.66
CA THR A 113 0.82 8.59 8.82
C THR A 113 0.25 9.02 7.49
N ILE A 114 1.09 9.06 6.44
CA ILE A 114 0.64 9.41 5.10
C ILE A 114 -0.35 8.38 4.58
N MET A 115 -0.04 7.09 4.76
CA MET A 115 -0.96 6.04 4.34
C MET A 115 -2.33 6.20 4.99
N GLU A 116 -2.34 6.46 6.31
CA GLU A 116 -3.61 6.62 7.02
C GLU A 116 -4.36 7.87 6.61
N SER A 117 -3.63 8.92 6.20
CA SER A 117 -4.26 10.16 5.77
C SER A 117 -5.01 10.00 4.46
N PHE A 118 -4.52 9.16 3.56
CA PHE A 118 -5.07 9.06 2.22
C PHE A 118 -5.97 7.85 2.00
N MET A 119 -5.92 6.87 2.92
CA MET A 119 -6.77 5.68 2.81
C MET A 119 -7.79 5.69 3.93
N ASP A 120 -8.88 4.95 3.76
CA ASP A 120 -9.93 4.91 4.76
C ASP A 120 -9.59 4.01 5.94
N SER A 121 -8.80 2.98 5.70
CA SER A 121 -8.38 2.10 6.79
C SER A 121 -7.00 1.54 6.49
N LEU A 122 -6.30 1.17 7.55
CA LEU A 122 -4.98 0.57 7.45
C LEU A 122 -4.86 -0.49 8.52
N ARG A 123 -4.42 -1.68 8.12
CA ARG A 123 -4.09 -2.76 9.04
C ARG A 123 -2.62 -3.08 8.87
N LEU A 124 -1.89 -3.06 9.96
CA LEU A 124 -0.46 -3.37 9.96
C LEU A 124 -0.22 -4.61 10.80
N ARG A 125 0.39 -5.61 10.21
CA ARG A 125 0.78 -6.83 10.91
C ARG A 125 2.24 -7.07 10.64
N SER A 126 3.02 -7.28 11.71
CA SER A 126 4.44 -7.49 11.55
C SER A 126 4.95 -8.41 12.64
N ILE A 127 5.84 -9.33 12.25
CA ILE A 127 6.47 -10.26 13.16
C ILE A 127 7.97 -10.11 12.95
N PRO A 128 8.72 -9.70 14.00
CA PRO A 128 10.17 -9.54 13.87
C PRO A 128 10.81 -10.81 13.32
N GLY A 129 11.65 -10.65 12.31
CA GLY A 129 12.33 -11.76 11.67
C GLY A 129 11.50 -12.51 10.65
N LYS A 130 10.21 -12.20 10.49
CA LYS A 130 9.35 -12.93 9.56
C LYS A 130 8.72 -12.05 8.50
N GLY A 131 8.57 -10.75 8.76
CA GLY A 131 8.08 -9.84 7.74
C GLY A 131 6.92 -8.98 8.17
N THR A 132 6.41 -8.21 7.22
CA THR A 132 5.38 -7.21 7.46
C THR A 132 4.31 -7.31 6.38
N THR A 133 3.06 -7.11 6.78
CA THR A 133 1.93 -7.05 5.86
C THR A 133 1.14 -5.79 6.19
N VAL A 134 0.98 -4.93 5.18
CA VAL A 134 0.17 -3.71 5.30
C VAL A 134 -1.02 -3.87 4.36
N THR A 135 -2.23 -3.74 4.89
CA THR A 135 -3.46 -3.81 4.11
C THR A 135 -4.19 -2.49 4.26
N MET A 136 -4.52 -1.86 3.14
CA MET A 136 -5.18 -0.56 3.12
C MET A 136 -6.41 -0.66 2.25
N ARG A 137 -7.47 0.06 2.65
CA ARG A 137 -8.71 0.12 1.88
C ARG A 137 -9.12 1.56 1.68
N LYS A 138 -9.71 1.82 0.52
CA LYS A 138 -10.30 3.11 0.21
C LYS A 138 -11.59 2.88 -0.53
N ARG A 139 -12.66 3.50 -0.04
CA ARG A 139 -13.95 3.47 -0.72
C ARG A 139 -14.02 4.66 -1.66
N PHE A 140 -14.25 4.38 -2.93
CA PHE A 140 -14.38 5.46 -3.92
C PHE A 140 -15.80 5.99 -3.93
N SER A 141 -15.91 7.29 -4.19
CA SER A 141 -17.21 7.97 -4.24
C SER A 141 -18.07 7.40 -5.35
N PRO A 142 -19.39 7.27 -5.13
CA PRO A 142 -20.27 6.88 -6.22
C PRO A 142 -20.20 7.91 -7.34
N ARG A 143 -20.31 7.43 -8.57
CA ARG A 143 -20.37 8.36 -9.70
C ARG A 143 -21.71 9.08 -9.68
N ALA A 144 -21.69 10.33 -10.10
CA ALA A 144 -22.91 11.10 -10.15
C ALA A 144 -23.88 10.46 -11.16
N ALA A 145 -25.17 10.54 -10.86
CA ALA A 145 -26.18 10.06 -11.78
C ALA A 145 -26.04 10.82 -13.10
N GLY A 146 -26.06 10.10 -14.21
CA GLY A 146 -25.88 10.70 -15.52
C GLY A 146 -24.43 10.88 -15.90
N GLY A 147 -23.57 10.58 -15.00
CA GLY A 147 -22.16 10.59 -15.30
C GLY A 147 -21.82 9.37 -16.11
N SER A 148 -21.79 9.08 -16.76
CA SER A 148 -21.56 8.11 -17.38
C SER A 148 -21.49 7.26 -17.78
N LYS A 149 -21.58 6.84 -18.03
CA LYS A 149 -21.44 5.92 -18.57
C LYS A 149 -21.70 5.23 -18.76
#